data_db9473e36c776e16a0010ab02d80dc87
#
_entry.id   db9473e36c776e16a0010ab02d80dc87
#
_cell.length_a   1.000
_cell.length_b   1.000
_cell.length_c   1.000
_cell.angle_alpha   90.00
_cell.angle_beta   90.00
_cell.angle_gamma   90.00
#
_symmetry.space_group_name_H-M   'P 1'
#
loop_
_entity.id
_entity.type
_entity.pdbx_description
1 polymer ?
#
loop_
_entity_poly.entity_id
_entity_poly.type
_entity_poly.pdbx_seq_one_letter_code
_entity_poly.pdbx_strand_id
1 'polypeptide(L)'
;VMEHPLLFDDGDALVHRIRALALALPEAVETLNHGRPSWKAGEKGRAFAVLGATMDRPDTLVFKPDPAEAPAWREDPRVFVPKYWGPSGWLAIDLDRSASDWSETRELIETSYRQVALRRQLAVLDAVM
;
A
#
# COMPACT_ATOMS: atom_id res chain seq x y z
N VAL A 1 13.06 -14.64 21.06
CA VAL A 1 12.47 -13.56 20.25
C VAL A 1 11.13 -14.00 19.73
N MET A 2 10.14 -13.23 20.03
CA MET A 2 8.79 -13.51 19.56
C MET A 2 8.58 -12.83 18.21
N GLU A 3 8.36 -13.62 17.18
CA GLU A 3 7.98 -13.10 15.89
C GLU A 3 6.46 -13.00 15.84
N HIS A 4 5.96 -11.98 15.14
CA HIS A 4 4.53 -11.90 14.89
C HIS A 4 4.13 -13.02 13.93
N PRO A 5 3.04 -13.75 14.22
CA PRO A 5 2.56 -14.75 13.29
C PRO A 5 2.13 -14.06 11.99
N LEU A 6 2.21 -14.78 10.89
CA LEU A 6 1.68 -14.30 9.62
C LEU A 6 0.16 -14.17 9.72
N LEU A 7 -0.35 -13.02 9.31
CA LEU A 7 -1.78 -12.72 9.31
C LEU A 7 -2.38 -12.80 7.91
N PHE A 8 -1.69 -13.50 7.00
CA PHE A 8 -2.14 -13.68 5.64
C PHE A 8 -1.66 -15.02 5.10
N ASP A 9 -2.33 -15.51 4.06
CA ASP A 9 -1.90 -16.67 3.30
C ASP A 9 -1.06 -16.21 2.12
N ASP A 10 0.20 -16.64 2.06
CA ASP A 10 1.10 -16.25 0.99
C ASP A 10 0.62 -16.72 -0.40
N GLY A 11 -0.24 -17.73 -0.45
CA GLY A 11 -0.87 -18.18 -1.69
C GLY A 11 -2.12 -17.41 -2.09
N ASP A 12 -2.56 -16.45 -1.30
CA ASP A 12 -3.76 -15.67 -1.56
C ASP A 12 -3.64 -14.83 -2.84
N ALA A 13 -4.63 -14.96 -3.72
CA ALA A 13 -4.65 -14.23 -4.99
C ALA A 13 -4.58 -12.71 -4.82
N LEU A 14 -5.21 -12.17 -3.78
CA LEU A 14 -5.16 -10.74 -3.50
C LEU A 14 -3.74 -10.31 -3.13
N VAL A 15 -3.07 -11.09 -2.29
CA VAL A 15 -1.67 -10.83 -1.91
C VAL A 15 -0.79 -10.82 -3.16
N HIS A 16 -0.94 -11.81 -4.03
CA HIS A 16 -0.18 -11.90 -5.28
C HIS A 16 -0.41 -10.69 -6.19
N ARG A 17 -1.66 -10.23 -6.27
CA ARG A 17 -2.01 -9.08 -7.11
C ARG A 17 -1.38 -7.79 -6.61
N ILE A 18 -1.51 -7.52 -5.32
CA ILE A 18 -0.93 -6.31 -4.72
C ILE A 18 0.60 -6.37 -4.78
N ARG A 19 1.17 -7.53 -4.49
CA ARG A 19 2.62 -7.75 -4.57
C ARG A 19 3.16 -7.40 -5.97
N ALA A 20 2.49 -7.88 -7.01
CA ALA A 20 2.91 -7.61 -8.38
C ALA A 20 2.91 -6.12 -8.70
N LEU A 21 1.88 -5.41 -8.26
CA LEU A 21 1.77 -3.96 -8.47
C LEU A 21 2.85 -3.20 -7.70
N ALA A 22 3.06 -3.56 -6.45
CA ALA A 22 4.02 -2.85 -5.60
C ALA A 22 5.47 -3.10 -6.03
N LEU A 23 5.82 -4.35 -6.33
CA LEU A 23 7.19 -4.71 -6.70
C LEU A 23 7.58 -4.26 -8.11
N ALA A 24 6.63 -3.79 -8.91
CA ALA A 24 6.93 -3.18 -10.20
C ALA A 24 7.56 -1.79 -10.07
N LEU A 25 7.50 -1.18 -8.90
CA LEU A 25 8.06 0.16 -8.68
C LEU A 25 9.56 0.08 -8.37
N PRO A 26 10.34 1.12 -8.76
CA PRO A 26 11.80 1.08 -8.63
C PRO A 26 12.27 0.78 -7.21
N GLU A 27 13.17 -0.19 -7.07
CA GLU A 27 13.79 -0.60 -5.80
C GLU A 27 12.81 -1.07 -4.72
N ALA A 28 11.54 -1.29 -5.05
CA ALA A 28 10.56 -1.72 -4.07
C ALA A 28 10.92 -3.08 -3.49
N VAL A 29 10.79 -3.22 -2.19
CA VAL A 29 11.03 -4.48 -1.47
C VAL A 29 9.84 -4.80 -0.59
N GLU A 30 9.59 -6.09 -0.42
CA GLU A 30 8.53 -6.57 0.46
C GLU A 30 9.10 -6.87 1.84
N THR A 31 8.32 -6.54 2.86
CA THR A 31 8.65 -6.83 4.25
C THR A 31 7.37 -7.19 5.00
N LEU A 32 7.48 -7.45 6.27
CA LEU A 32 6.33 -7.70 7.13
C LEU A 32 6.12 -6.53 8.08
N ASN A 33 4.86 -6.12 8.25
CA ASN A 33 4.46 -5.12 9.21
C ASN A 33 3.44 -5.78 10.15
N HIS A 34 3.90 -6.16 11.34
CA HIS A 34 3.07 -6.87 12.32
C HIS A 34 2.36 -8.09 11.73
N GLY A 35 3.09 -8.88 10.93
CA GLY A 35 2.59 -10.09 10.31
C GLY A 35 1.84 -9.89 8.98
N ARG A 36 1.75 -8.66 8.50
CA ARG A 36 1.07 -8.33 7.24
C ARG A 36 2.06 -7.97 6.15
N PRO A 37 1.74 -8.23 4.87
CA PRO A 37 2.63 -7.82 3.78
C PRO A 37 2.72 -6.30 3.70
N SER A 38 3.93 -5.81 3.58
CA SER A 38 4.21 -4.38 3.45
C SER A 38 5.28 -4.18 2.40
N TRP A 39 5.26 -3.05 1.72
CA TRP A 39 6.22 -2.73 0.65
C TRP A 39 6.84 -1.37 0.91
N LYS A 40 8.17 -1.31 0.75
CA LYS A 40 8.98 -0.13 1.01
C LYS A 40 9.70 0.32 -0.26
N ALA A 41 10.03 1.61 -0.32
CA ALA A 41 10.82 2.18 -1.41
C ALA A 41 12.31 1.97 -1.14
N GLY A 42 12.75 0.70 -1.18
CA GLY A 42 14.10 0.27 -0.87
C GLY A 42 14.22 -0.30 0.55
N GLU A 43 15.27 -1.08 0.80
CA GLU A 43 15.47 -1.71 2.11
C GLU A 43 15.50 -0.70 3.26
N LYS A 44 16.10 0.46 3.03
CA LYS A 44 16.19 1.54 4.01
C LYS A 44 15.13 2.60 3.79
N GLY A 45 14.24 2.37 2.85
CA GLY A 45 13.20 3.32 2.52
C GLY A 45 11.98 3.21 3.41
N ARG A 46 11.03 4.11 3.17
CA ARG A 46 9.76 4.11 3.90
C ARG A 46 8.75 3.19 3.23
N ALA A 47 7.84 2.65 4.03
CA ALA A 47 6.73 1.89 3.50
C ALA A 47 5.80 2.79 2.67
N PHE A 48 5.23 2.23 1.60
CA PHE A 48 4.25 2.93 0.79
C PHE A 48 2.95 2.13 0.62
N ALA A 49 2.92 0.88 1.03
CA ALA A 49 1.71 0.07 0.98
C ALA A 49 1.74 -1.01 2.05
N VAL A 50 0.60 -1.28 2.65
CA VAL A 50 0.41 -2.39 3.58
C VAL A 50 -0.93 -3.03 3.26
N LEU A 51 -0.98 -4.36 3.18
CA LEU A 51 -2.22 -5.09 2.95
C LEU A 51 -2.78 -5.55 4.29
N GLY A 52 -4.01 -5.11 4.61
CA GLY A 52 -4.67 -5.42 5.86
C GLY A 52 -4.47 -4.33 6.92
N ALA A 53 -5.44 -3.45 7.07
CA ALA A 53 -5.37 -2.36 8.06
C ALA A 53 -5.59 -2.87 9.48
N THR A 54 -6.51 -3.83 9.65
CA THR A 54 -6.85 -4.43 10.95
C THR A 54 -7.14 -5.91 10.74
N MET A 55 -7.20 -6.67 11.83
CA MET A 55 -7.46 -8.12 11.77
C MET A 55 -8.84 -8.45 11.21
N ASP A 56 -9.82 -7.60 11.49
CA ASP A 56 -11.19 -7.79 11.01
C ASP A 56 -11.42 -7.20 9.61
N ARG A 57 -10.41 -6.53 9.03
CA ARG A 57 -10.48 -5.95 7.69
C ARG A 57 -9.22 -6.32 6.91
N PRO A 58 -9.03 -7.60 6.58
CA PRO A 58 -7.81 -8.09 5.92
C PRO A 58 -7.70 -7.68 4.45
N ASP A 59 -8.83 -7.41 3.79
CA ASP A 59 -8.86 -7.04 2.38
C ASP A 59 -8.88 -5.53 2.21
N THR A 60 -7.95 -4.86 2.88
CA THR A 60 -7.80 -3.41 2.81
C THR A 60 -6.37 -3.06 2.42
N LEU A 61 -6.24 -2.00 1.64
CA LEU A 61 -4.93 -1.45 1.26
C LEU A 61 -4.71 -0.15 2.02
N VAL A 62 -3.63 -0.11 2.79
CA VAL A 62 -3.20 1.12 3.46
C VAL A 62 -2.26 1.85 2.53
N PHE A 63 -2.53 3.12 2.26
CA PHE A 63 -1.79 3.93 1.30
C PHE A 63 -1.67 5.37 1.79
N LYS A 64 -0.69 6.07 1.26
CA LYS A 64 -0.52 7.49 1.56
C LYS A 64 -0.95 8.30 0.33
N PRO A 65 -2.07 9.01 0.41
CA PRO A 65 -2.56 9.78 -0.73
C PRO A 65 -1.72 11.04 -0.96
N ASP A 66 -1.79 11.57 -2.17
CA ASP A 66 -1.35 12.93 -2.42
C ASP A 66 -2.18 13.86 -1.51
N PRO A 67 -1.53 14.76 -0.74
CA PRO A 67 -2.28 15.65 0.15
C PRO A 67 -3.39 16.45 -0.52
N ALA A 68 -3.21 16.81 -1.78
CA ALA A 68 -4.24 17.54 -2.54
C ALA A 68 -5.46 16.69 -2.84
N GLU A 69 -5.30 15.37 -2.93
CA GLU A 69 -6.38 14.43 -3.23
C GLU A 69 -7.01 13.82 -1.98
N ALA A 70 -6.33 13.91 -0.85
CA ALA A 70 -6.77 13.28 0.39
C ALA A 70 -8.21 13.64 0.81
N PRO A 71 -8.66 14.91 0.72
CA PRO A 71 -10.03 15.24 1.08
C PRO A 71 -11.07 14.49 0.25
N ALA A 72 -10.83 14.33 -1.06
CA ALA A 72 -11.74 13.60 -1.94
C ALA A 72 -11.76 12.11 -1.59
N TRP A 73 -10.61 11.53 -1.28
CA TRP A 73 -10.54 10.13 -0.87
C TRP A 73 -11.31 9.89 0.42
N ARG A 74 -11.25 10.82 1.37
CA ARG A 74 -11.97 10.67 2.65
C ARG A 74 -13.49 10.65 2.48
N GLU A 75 -14.00 11.16 1.39
CA GLU A 75 -15.43 11.12 1.09
C GLU A 75 -15.86 9.83 0.40
N ASP A 76 -14.91 9.04 -0.08
CA ASP A 76 -15.22 7.75 -0.73
C ASP A 76 -15.68 6.75 0.34
N PRO A 77 -16.85 6.11 0.17
CA PRO A 77 -17.38 5.18 1.18
C PRO A 77 -16.51 3.94 1.41
N ARG A 78 -15.61 3.61 0.50
CA ARG A 78 -14.67 2.50 0.66
C ARG A 78 -13.47 2.88 1.52
N VAL A 79 -13.26 4.18 1.75
CA VAL A 79 -12.06 4.69 2.41
C VAL A 79 -12.35 5.02 3.87
N PHE A 80 -11.39 4.69 4.73
CA PHE A 80 -11.47 5.04 6.15
C PHE A 80 -10.08 5.42 6.66
N VAL A 81 -10.04 6.09 7.82
CA VAL A 81 -8.78 6.46 8.46
C VAL A 81 -8.32 5.28 9.31
N PRO A 82 -7.20 4.64 8.96
CA PRO A 82 -6.73 3.48 9.70
C PRO A 82 -6.21 3.88 11.08
N LYS A 83 -6.53 3.06 12.07
CA LYS A 83 -6.09 3.26 13.44
C LYS A 83 -4.56 3.26 13.46
N TYR A 84 -3.96 4.16 14.24
CA TYR A 84 -2.52 4.36 14.41
C TYR A 84 -1.81 5.06 13.25
N TRP A 85 -2.36 5.06 12.03
CA TRP A 85 -1.71 5.68 10.87
C TRP A 85 -2.34 6.98 10.42
N GLY A 86 -3.56 7.28 10.91
CA GLY A 86 -4.28 8.49 10.54
C GLY A 86 -3.52 9.78 10.78
N PRO A 87 -2.84 9.94 11.93
CA PRO A 87 -2.09 11.18 12.22
C PRO A 87 -0.99 11.50 11.20
N SER A 88 -0.46 10.48 10.52
CA SER A 88 0.57 10.66 9.50
C SER A 88 0.01 10.83 8.09
N GLY A 89 -1.31 10.95 7.95
CA GLY A 89 -1.95 11.19 6.67
C GLY A 89 -2.26 9.94 5.85
N TRP A 90 -2.08 8.76 6.41
CA TRP A 90 -2.40 7.51 5.73
C TRP A 90 -3.90 7.26 5.72
N LEU A 91 -4.36 6.61 4.64
CA LEU A 91 -5.74 6.16 4.50
C LEU A 91 -5.76 4.67 4.19
N ALA A 92 -6.92 4.05 4.34
CA ALA A 92 -7.12 2.66 3.96
C ALA A 92 -8.36 2.57 3.08
N ILE A 93 -8.31 1.68 2.09
CA ILE A 93 -9.43 1.44 1.18
C ILE A 93 -9.82 -0.03 1.21
N ASP A 94 -11.11 -0.31 1.27
CA ASP A 94 -11.62 -1.66 1.15
C ASP A 94 -11.48 -2.12 -0.30
N LEU A 95 -10.90 -3.31 -0.48
CA LEU A 95 -10.75 -3.93 -1.80
C LEU A 95 -11.84 -4.99 -1.97
N ASP A 96 -12.51 -4.97 -3.12
CA ASP A 96 -13.46 -6.01 -3.48
C ASP A 96 -12.72 -7.05 -4.33
N ARG A 97 -12.60 -8.28 -3.81
CA ARG A 97 -11.89 -9.35 -4.51
C ARG A 97 -12.47 -9.68 -5.87
N SER A 98 -13.79 -9.49 -6.02
CA SER A 98 -14.49 -9.86 -7.25
C SER A 98 -14.66 -8.71 -8.23
N ALA A 99 -14.55 -7.45 -7.78
CA ALA A 99 -14.91 -6.29 -8.56
C ALA A 99 -13.94 -5.10 -8.40
N SER A 100 -12.74 -5.34 -7.89
CA SER A 100 -11.75 -4.27 -7.76
C SER A 100 -11.32 -3.72 -9.11
N ASP A 101 -11.24 -2.41 -9.19
CA ASP A 101 -10.60 -1.73 -10.32
C ASP A 101 -9.09 -1.74 -10.10
N TRP A 102 -8.40 -2.64 -10.78
CA TRP A 102 -6.96 -2.80 -10.61
C TRP A 102 -6.15 -1.64 -11.20
N SER A 103 -6.71 -0.91 -12.15
CA SER A 103 -6.09 0.34 -12.63
C SER A 103 -6.09 1.40 -11.54
N GLU A 104 -7.20 1.54 -10.83
CA GLU A 104 -7.30 2.47 -9.69
C GLU A 104 -6.33 2.05 -8.58
N THR A 105 -6.29 0.76 -8.24
CA THR A 105 -5.41 0.24 -7.21
C THR A 105 -3.94 0.50 -7.55
N ARG A 106 -3.57 0.29 -8.81
CA ARG A 106 -2.23 0.57 -9.31
C ARG A 106 -1.88 2.05 -9.13
N GLU A 107 -2.79 2.94 -9.48
CA GLU A 107 -2.58 4.39 -9.32
C GLU A 107 -2.43 4.79 -7.86
N LEU A 108 -3.21 4.20 -6.97
CA LEU A 108 -3.09 4.44 -5.53
C LEU A 108 -1.72 4.03 -5.01
N ILE A 109 -1.26 2.86 -5.39
CA ILE A 109 0.04 2.34 -4.97
C ILE A 109 1.17 3.23 -5.51
N GLU A 110 1.10 3.60 -6.79
CA GLU A 110 2.10 4.47 -7.40
C GLU A 110 2.13 5.85 -6.74
N THR A 111 0.96 6.45 -6.51
CA THR A 111 0.86 7.75 -5.83
C THR A 111 1.45 7.68 -4.42
N SER A 112 1.14 6.59 -3.70
CA SER A 112 1.69 6.37 -2.36
C SER A 112 3.21 6.24 -2.38
N TYR A 113 3.75 5.49 -3.34
CA TYR A 113 5.19 5.37 -3.56
C TYR A 113 5.83 6.75 -3.78
N ARG A 114 5.19 7.60 -4.59
CA ARG A 114 5.69 8.94 -4.88
C ARG A 114 5.77 9.84 -3.65
N GLN A 115 4.96 9.56 -2.62
CA GLN A 115 5.01 10.34 -1.37
C GLN A 115 6.23 10.02 -0.51
N VAL A 116 6.87 8.86 -0.71
CA VAL A 116 7.96 8.40 0.15
C VAL A 116 9.27 8.15 -0.59
N ALA A 117 9.24 8.00 -1.90
CA ALA A 117 10.41 7.65 -2.70
C ALA A 117 11.43 8.80 -2.78
N LEU A 118 12.69 8.42 -2.96
CA LEU A 118 13.78 9.37 -3.19
C LEU A 118 13.72 9.94 -4.61
N ARG A 119 14.30 11.11 -4.80
CA ARG A 119 14.33 11.78 -6.12
C ARG A 119 14.90 10.89 -7.22
N ARG A 120 15.98 10.14 -6.93
CA ARG A 120 16.57 9.24 -7.92
C ARG A 120 15.64 8.10 -8.30
N GLN A 121 14.84 7.63 -7.33
CA GLN A 121 13.84 6.57 -7.59
C GLN A 121 12.71 7.10 -8.46
N LEU A 122 12.26 8.31 -8.20
CA LEU A 122 11.23 8.97 -9.02
C LEU A 122 11.73 9.21 -10.44
N ALA A 123 13.00 9.58 -10.59
CA ALA A 123 13.60 9.75 -11.92
C ALA A 123 13.59 8.45 -12.71
N VAL A 124 13.88 7.32 -12.06
CA VAL A 124 13.81 6.00 -12.71
C VAL A 124 12.38 5.68 -13.12
N LEU A 125 11.42 5.91 -12.24
CA LEU A 125 10.01 5.65 -12.53
C LEU A 125 9.53 6.48 -13.72
N ASP A 126 9.86 7.76 -13.75
CA ASP A 126 9.41 8.67 -14.80
C ASP A 126 10.10 8.39 -16.14
N ALA A 127 11.31 7.83 -16.12
CA ALA A 127 12.05 7.52 -17.33
C ALA A 127 11.47 6.33 -18.11
N VAL A 128 10.69 5.44 -17.46
CA VAL A 128 10.11 4.25 -18.12
C VAL A 128 8.68 4.46 -18.58
N MET A 129 8.16 5.65 -18.40
CA MET A 129 6.79 5.99 -18.81
C MET A 129 6.78 6.62 -20.19
#